data_36802b9e38851b0c71969d3a905fec39
#
_entry.id   36802b9e38851b0c71969d3a905fec39
#
_cell.length_a   1.000
_cell.length_b   1.000
_cell.length_c   1.000
_cell.angle_alpha   90.00
_cell.angle_beta   90.00
_cell.angle_gamma   90.00
#
_symmetry.space_group_name_H-M   'P 1'
#
loop_
_entity.id
_entity.type
_entity.pdbx_description
1 polymer ?
#
loop_
_entity_poly.entity_id
_entity_poly.type
_entity_poly.pdbx_seq_one_letter_code
_entity_poly.pdbx_strand_id
1 'polypeptide(L)'
;MAIRRVRRPPRPIALATPSQALYEVALNAIPSRVWRAAFLRPPSALTSTRFTPELGRLELEGARVSFRTSPPHLHRWLRRIDRWIEYANSVVEG
;
A
#
# COMPACT_ATOMS: atom_id res chain seq x y z
N MET A 1 8.42 10.72 -13.62
CA MET A 1 8.15 9.27 -13.79
C MET A 1 7.12 8.83 -12.76
N ALA A 2 6.05 8.20 -13.19
CA ALA A 2 5.02 7.74 -12.27
C ALA A 2 5.48 6.50 -11.52
N ILE A 3 5.22 6.48 -10.23
CA ILE A 3 5.42 5.29 -9.40
C ILE A 3 4.26 4.34 -9.63
N ARG A 4 4.52 3.07 -9.66
CA ARG A 4 3.48 2.06 -9.75
C ARG A 4 3.95 0.76 -9.07
N ARG A 5 2.98 -0.05 -8.69
CA ARG A 5 3.25 -1.36 -8.12
C ARG A 5 3.79 -2.28 -9.21
N VAL A 6 4.85 -3.00 -8.90
CA VAL A 6 5.39 -4.01 -9.80
C VAL A 6 4.37 -5.12 -9.97
N ARG A 7 4.20 -5.60 -11.21
CA ARG A 7 3.23 -6.67 -11.51
C ARG A 7 3.76 -8.04 -11.08
N ARG A 8 3.87 -8.22 -9.79
CA ARG A 8 4.21 -9.50 -9.19
C ARG A 8 3.20 -9.79 -8.09
N PRO A 9 2.90 -11.05 -7.81
CA PRO A 9 2.03 -11.38 -6.68
C PRO A 9 2.63 -10.81 -5.39
N PRO A 10 1.80 -10.36 -4.46
CA PRO A 10 2.30 -9.94 -3.15
C PRO A 10 3.04 -11.09 -2.51
N ARG A 11 4.16 -10.77 -1.87
CA ARG A 11 5.01 -11.77 -1.25
C ARG A 11 4.69 -11.85 0.24
N PRO A 12 4.29 -13.01 0.77
CA PRO A 12 4.17 -13.17 2.21
C PRO A 12 5.57 -13.21 2.81
N ILE A 13 5.83 -12.35 3.81
CA ILE A 13 7.14 -12.26 4.44
C ILE A 13 7.14 -12.74 5.89
N ALA A 14 5.97 -12.82 6.51
CA ALA A 14 5.84 -13.34 7.87
C ALA A 14 4.40 -13.70 8.15
N LEU A 15 4.22 -14.67 9.05
CA LEU A 15 2.90 -14.98 9.61
C LEU A 15 2.74 -14.18 10.89
N ALA A 16 1.73 -13.36 10.96
CA ALA A 16 1.42 -12.59 12.15
C ALA A 16 0.51 -13.36 13.09
N THR A 17 -0.46 -14.08 12.52
CA THR A 17 -1.38 -14.98 13.24
C THR A 17 -1.74 -16.11 12.29
N PRO A 18 -2.41 -17.16 12.76
CA PRO A 18 -2.87 -18.24 11.88
C PRO A 18 -3.77 -17.76 10.72
N SER A 19 -4.47 -16.64 10.90
CA SER A 19 -5.39 -16.12 9.90
C SER A 19 -4.86 -14.91 9.14
N GLN A 20 -3.74 -14.34 9.56
CA GLN A 20 -3.18 -13.14 8.95
C GLN A 20 -1.69 -13.30 8.65
N ALA A 21 -1.25 -12.67 7.60
CA ALA A 21 0.15 -12.66 7.20
C ALA A 21 0.58 -11.24 6.87
N LEU A 22 1.86 -10.99 6.99
CA LEU A 22 2.49 -9.77 6.53
C LEU A 22 2.88 -9.97 5.07
N TYR A 23 2.37 -9.12 4.20
CA TYR A 23 2.66 -9.16 2.77
C TYR A 23 3.51 -7.98 2.36
N GLU A 24 4.25 -8.14 1.30
CA GLU A 24 5.09 -7.10 0.72
C GLU A 24 4.80 -6.98 -0.77
N VAL A 25 4.68 -5.73 -1.23
CA VAL A 25 4.62 -5.43 -2.66
C VAL A 25 5.76 -4.47 -2.99
N ALA A 26 6.31 -4.61 -4.19
CA ALA A 26 7.39 -3.76 -4.65
C ALA A 26 6.86 -2.64 -5.53
N LEU A 27 7.49 -1.48 -5.43
CA LEU A 27 7.27 -0.37 -6.34
C LEU A 27 8.36 -0.37 -7.41
N ASN A 28 8.08 0.27 -8.54
CA ASN A 28 9.02 0.29 -9.68
C ASN A 28 10.21 1.24 -9.46
N ALA A 29 10.16 2.07 -8.44
CA ALA A 29 11.24 3.00 -8.11
C ALA A 29 11.12 3.45 -6.66
N ILE A 30 12.22 3.97 -6.11
CA ILE A 30 12.22 4.56 -4.77
C ILE A 30 11.53 5.91 -4.86
N PRO A 31 10.42 6.12 -4.12
CA PRO A 31 9.67 7.37 -4.22
C PRO A 31 10.38 8.54 -3.54
N SER A 32 10.05 9.74 -4.00
CA SER A 32 10.53 10.97 -3.40
C SER A 32 9.90 11.19 -2.03
N ARG A 33 10.45 12.15 -1.29
CA ARG A 33 9.92 12.53 0.03
C ARG A 33 8.47 13.01 -0.06
N VAL A 34 8.16 13.83 -1.05
CA VAL A 34 6.81 14.36 -1.25
C VAL A 34 5.82 13.24 -1.55
N TRP A 35 6.21 12.32 -2.42
CA TRP A 35 5.38 11.17 -2.75
C TRP A 35 5.11 10.29 -1.52
N ARG A 36 6.16 10.01 -0.74
CA ARG A 36 6.03 9.22 0.47
C ARG A 36 5.05 9.84 1.46
N ALA A 37 5.16 11.14 1.66
CA ALA A 37 4.26 11.85 2.57
C ALA A 37 2.81 11.76 2.11
N ALA A 38 2.56 11.92 0.81
CA ALA A 38 1.21 11.82 0.25
C ALA A 38 0.66 10.40 0.35
N PHE A 39 1.48 9.40 0.03
CA PHE A 39 1.08 8.00 0.07
C PHE A 39 0.71 7.55 1.49
N LEU A 40 1.48 7.97 2.47
CA LEU A 40 1.26 7.57 3.87
C LEU A 40 0.14 8.34 4.55
N ARG A 41 -0.36 9.41 3.93
CA ARG A 41 -1.47 10.23 4.45
C ARG A 41 -2.50 10.52 3.37
N PRO A 42 -3.14 9.46 2.83
CA PRO A 42 -4.17 9.68 1.82
C PRO A 42 -5.38 10.41 2.40
N PRO A 43 -6.15 11.12 1.57
CA PRO A 43 -7.35 11.80 2.03
C PRO A 43 -8.33 10.83 2.67
N SER A 44 -9.13 11.31 3.61
CA SER A 44 -10.13 10.49 4.29
C SER A 44 -11.11 9.84 3.33
N ALA A 45 -11.39 10.47 2.19
CA ALA A 45 -12.25 9.90 1.16
C ALA A 45 -11.72 8.58 0.60
N LEU A 46 -10.39 8.41 0.58
CA LEU A 46 -9.75 7.18 0.13
C LEU A 46 -9.57 6.15 1.25
N THR A 47 -9.69 6.58 2.49
CA THR A 47 -9.49 5.72 3.66
C THR A 47 -10.78 5.35 4.37
N SER A 48 -11.86 6.10 4.13
CA SER A 48 -13.14 5.85 4.78
C SER A 48 -13.80 4.62 4.17
N THR A 49 -13.57 3.49 4.76
CA THR A 49 -14.21 2.26 4.32
C THR A 49 -14.54 1.39 5.51
N ARG A 50 -15.44 0.47 5.27
CA ARG A 50 -15.80 -0.56 6.24
C ARG A 50 -14.64 -1.50 6.53
N PHE A 51 -13.54 -1.28 5.88
CA PHE A 51 -12.34 -2.11 5.92
C PHE A 51 -11.30 -1.58 6.92
N THR A 52 -11.65 -0.54 7.61
CA THR A 52 -10.76 0.30 8.38
C THR A 52 -9.97 -0.33 9.52
N PRO A 53 -10.48 -1.26 10.30
CA PRO A 53 -9.72 -1.76 11.44
C PRO A 53 -8.41 -2.43 11.06
N GLU A 54 -8.36 -2.99 9.85
CA GLU A 54 -7.18 -3.71 9.39
C GLU A 54 -6.21 -2.83 8.65
N LEU A 55 -6.61 -1.60 8.34
CA LEU A 55 -5.79 -0.66 7.62
C LEU A 55 -4.71 -0.02 8.48
N GLY A 56 -4.67 -0.37 9.74
CA GLY A 56 -3.91 0.36 10.71
C GLY A 56 -2.41 0.44 10.47
N ARG A 57 -1.83 -0.38 9.61
CA ARG A 57 -0.38 -0.34 9.45
C ARG A 57 0.09 -0.76 8.08
N LEU A 58 0.18 0.24 7.25
CA LEU A 58 0.90 0.12 6.00
C LEU A 58 2.24 0.80 6.22
N GLU A 59 3.32 0.12 5.89
CA GLU A 59 4.66 0.66 6.00
C GLU A 59 5.30 0.79 4.63
N LEU A 60 6.03 1.87 4.44
CA LEU A 60 6.77 2.11 3.22
C LEU A 60 8.25 2.26 3.55
N GLU A 61 9.06 1.34 3.05
CA GLU A 61 10.51 1.37 3.25
C GLU A 61 11.19 1.26 1.89
N GLY A 62 11.85 2.34 1.47
CA GLY A 62 12.44 2.39 0.13
C GLY A 62 11.38 2.22 -0.93
N ALA A 63 11.49 1.19 -1.75
CA ALA A 63 10.54 0.86 -2.80
C ALA A 63 9.64 -0.33 -2.41
N ARG A 64 9.47 -0.58 -1.13
CA ARG A 64 8.68 -1.71 -0.64
C ARG A 64 7.55 -1.22 0.25
N VAL A 65 6.35 -1.74 -0.03
CA VAL A 65 5.18 -1.48 0.79
C VAL A 65 4.82 -2.78 1.50
N SER A 66 4.72 -2.75 2.82
CA SER A 66 4.31 -3.91 3.60
C SER A 66 3.02 -3.61 4.37
N PHE A 67 2.20 -4.62 4.49
CA PHE A 67 0.91 -4.52 5.15
C PHE A 67 0.47 -5.89 5.65
N ARG A 68 -0.39 -5.88 6.65
CA ARG A 68 -0.91 -7.10 7.26
C ARG A 68 -2.36 -7.31 6.86
N THR A 69 -2.68 -8.50 6.37
CA THR A 69 -4.05 -8.85 6.03
C THR A 69 -4.22 -10.37 5.99
N SER A 70 -5.46 -10.81 5.88
CA SER A 70 -5.78 -12.21 5.64
C SER A 70 -5.88 -12.46 4.12
N PRO A 71 -5.61 -13.69 3.64
CA PRO A 71 -5.70 -13.97 2.22
C PRO A 71 -7.00 -13.55 1.53
N PRO A 72 -8.18 -13.74 2.13
CA PRO A 72 -9.42 -13.29 1.49
C PRO A 72 -9.51 -11.79 1.25
N HIS A 73 -8.79 -10.99 2.03
CA HIS A 73 -8.81 -9.53 1.92
C HIS A 73 -7.64 -8.94 1.13
N LEU A 74 -6.69 -9.76 0.74
CA LEU A 74 -5.49 -9.33 0.03
C LEU A 74 -5.82 -8.51 -1.22
N HIS A 75 -6.78 -8.98 -1.99
CA HIS A 75 -7.24 -8.34 -3.22
C HIS A 75 -7.74 -6.92 -3.02
N ARG A 76 -8.50 -6.68 -1.93
CA ARG A 76 -8.99 -5.34 -1.59
C ARG A 76 -7.85 -4.41 -1.20
N TRP A 77 -6.86 -4.94 -0.50
CA TRP A 77 -5.67 -4.19 -0.14
C TRP A 77 -4.90 -3.74 -1.37
N LEU A 78 -4.74 -4.61 -2.35
CA LEU A 78 -4.02 -4.28 -3.57
C LEU A 78 -4.71 -3.15 -4.35
N ARG A 79 -6.03 -3.20 -4.47
CA ARG A 79 -6.79 -2.14 -5.11
C ARG A 79 -6.62 -0.81 -4.40
N ARG A 80 -6.61 -0.85 -3.10
CA ARG A 80 -6.46 0.34 -2.27
C ARG A 80 -5.06 0.93 -2.38
N ILE A 81 -4.06 0.09 -2.34
CA ILE A 81 -2.67 0.51 -2.53
C ILE A 81 -2.53 1.18 -3.90
N ASP A 82 -3.10 0.60 -4.94
CA ASP A 82 -3.05 1.19 -6.28
C ASP A 82 -3.69 2.59 -6.32
N ARG A 83 -4.82 2.78 -5.63
CA ARG A 83 -5.46 4.10 -5.53
C ARG A 83 -4.59 5.10 -4.79
N TRP A 84 -3.96 4.70 -3.72
CA TRP A 84 -3.07 5.57 -2.97
C TRP A 84 -1.83 5.94 -3.77
N ILE A 85 -1.33 5.00 -4.58
CA ILE A 85 -0.24 5.27 -5.50
C ILE A 85 -0.65 6.33 -6.52
N GLU A 86 -1.83 6.20 -7.12
CA GLU A 86 -2.36 7.18 -8.06
C GLU A 86 -2.49 8.56 -7.41
N TYR A 87 -3.01 8.60 -6.20
CA TYR A 87 -3.14 9.85 -5.47
C TYR A 87 -1.76 10.48 -5.22
N ALA A 88 -0.79 9.72 -4.75
CA ALA A 88 0.56 10.24 -4.51
C ALA A 88 1.21 10.76 -5.78
N ASN A 89 1.03 10.05 -6.89
CA ASN A 89 1.50 10.51 -8.19
C ASN A 89 0.87 11.85 -8.57
N SER A 90 -0.43 12.01 -8.34
CA SER A 90 -1.12 13.25 -8.68
C SER A 90 -0.63 14.43 -7.84
N VAL A 91 -0.26 14.20 -6.59
CA VAL A 91 0.30 15.24 -5.73
C VAL A 91 1.66 15.70 -6.25
N VAL A 92 2.49 14.77 -6.68
CA VAL A 92 3.82 15.10 -7.21
C VAL A 92 3.74 15.77 -8.57
N GLU A 93 2.82 15.33 -9.43
CA GLU A 93 2.65 15.86 -10.77
C GLU A 93 1.82 17.15 -10.80
N GLY A 94 0.98 17.31 -9.81
CA GLY A 94 0.11 18.46 -9.70
C GLY A 94 0.76 19.66 -9.10
#